data_76e4679279bfac71542ee0d94df9a117
#
_entry.id   76e4679279bfac71542ee0d94df9a117
#
_cell.length_a   1.000
_cell.length_b   1.000
_cell.length_c   1.000
_cell.angle_alpha   90.00
_cell.angle_beta   90.00
_cell.angle_gamma   90.00
#
_symmetry.space_group_name_H-M   'P 1'
#
loop_
_entity.id
_entity.type
_entity.pdbx_description
1 polymer ?
#
loop_
_entity_poly.entity_id
_entity_poly.type
_entity_poly.pdbx_seq_one_letter_code
_entity_poly.pdbx_strand_id
1 'polypeptide(L)' 'MAETSSTTAGAQTLLRGLAVLNAVYNGCHDLKSIGEFTGTTRSTTHRLVTVLVEQRYLRHVPTQGYQLGAKL' A
#
# COMPACT_ATOMS: atom_id res chain seq x y z
N MET A 1 0.33 26.38 -5.59
CA MET A 1 -0.16 26.21 -5.17
C MET A 1 -0.19 25.81 -3.85
N ALA A 2 -0.57 26.33 -3.22
CA ALA A 2 -0.52 26.08 -1.82
C ALA A 2 -1.28 24.89 -1.44
N GLU A 3 -1.91 24.36 -2.35
CA GLU A 3 -2.65 23.27 -2.07
C GLU A 3 -1.85 22.16 -1.61
N THR A 4 -0.61 22.23 -1.66
CA THR A 4 0.22 21.14 -1.21
C THR A 4 -0.08 20.76 0.22
N SER A 5 -0.14 21.73 1.11
CA SER A 5 -0.35 21.39 2.50
C SER A 5 -1.77 20.92 2.76
N SER A 6 -2.75 21.51 2.13
CA SER A 6 -4.10 21.07 2.32
C SER A 6 -4.30 19.67 1.73
N THR A 7 -3.62 19.40 0.66
CA THR A 7 -3.67 18.10 0.04
C THR A 7 -3.16 17.03 1.01
N THR A 8 -2.09 17.33 1.70
CA THR A 8 -1.52 16.36 2.62
C THR A 8 -2.52 15.95 3.69
N ALA A 9 -3.25 16.88 4.25
CA ALA A 9 -4.18 16.56 5.31
C ALA A 9 -5.29 15.62 4.81
N GLY A 10 -5.82 15.88 3.63
CA GLY A 10 -6.92 15.08 3.13
C GLY A 10 -6.49 13.84 2.38
N ALA A 11 -5.24 13.82 1.93
CA ALA A 11 -4.76 12.76 1.06
C ALA A 11 -3.84 11.76 1.76
N GLN A 12 -3.78 11.78 3.08
CA GLN A 12 -2.84 10.92 3.78
C GLN A 12 -3.11 9.44 3.53
N THR A 13 -4.37 9.06 3.50
CA THR A 13 -4.72 7.66 3.23
C THR A 13 -4.25 7.25 1.83
N LEU A 14 -4.43 8.13 0.85
CA LEU A 14 -3.96 7.86 -0.50
C LEU A 14 -2.44 7.71 -0.52
N LEU A 15 -1.72 8.59 0.16
CA LEU A 15 -0.27 8.50 0.20
C LEU A 15 0.19 7.20 0.85
N ARG A 16 -0.50 6.76 1.88
CA ARG A 16 -0.18 5.49 2.52
C ARG A 16 -0.44 4.32 1.58
N GLY A 17 -1.52 4.38 0.80
CA GLY A 17 -1.80 3.34 -0.20
C GLY A 17 -0.71 3.28 -1.25
N LEU A 18 -0.27 4.44 -1.73
CA LEU A 18 0.82 4.49 -2.70
C LEU A 18 2.11 3.95 -2.09
N ALA A 19 2.35 4.23 -0.81
CA ALA A 19 3.52 3.70 -0.14
C ALA A 19 3.48 2.17 -0.05
N VAL A 20 2.30 1.59 0.11
CA VAL A 20 2.16 0.14 0.11
C VAL A 20 2.55 -0.43 -1.25
N LEU A 21 2.09 0.20 -2.34
CA LEU A 21 2.49 -0.26 -3.68
C LEU A 21 4.00 -0.16 -3.85
N ASN A 22 4.57 0.92 -3.37
CA ASN A 22 6.01 1.11 -3.45
C ASN A 22 6.76 0.04 -2.66
N ALA A 23 6.23 -0.33 -1.49
CA ALA A 23 6.83 -1.39 -0.68
C ALA A 23 6.85 -2.71 -1.45
N VAL A 24 5.74 -3.07 -2.06
CA VAL A 24 5.66 -4.31 -2.84
C VAL A 24 6.62 -4.25 -4.03
N TYR A 25 6.67 -3.11 -4.69
CA TYR A 25 7.60 -2.94 -5.80
C TYR A 25 9.05 -3.14 -5.35
N ASN A 26 9.36 -2.77 -4.12
CA ASN A 26 10.70 -2.89 -3.57
C ASN A 26 10.98 -4.22 -2.88
N GLY A 27 10.08 -5.18 -3.01
CA GLY A 27 10.34 -6.53 -2.55
C GLY A 27 9.69 -6.93 -1.24
N CYS A 28 8.81 -6.09 -0.71
CA CYS A 28 8.08 -6.44 0.50
C CYS A 28 6.81 -7.18 0.09
N HIS A 29 6.69 -8.43 0.51
CA HIS A 29 5.60 -9.27 0.03
C HIS A 29 4.68 -9.78 1.14
N ASP A 30 4.90 -9.40 2.39
CA ASP A 30 4.01 -9.78 3.48
C ASP A 30 3.63 -8.55 4.30
N LEU A 31 2.58 -8.71 5.10
CA LEU A 31 2.05 -7.57 5.86
C LEU A 31 3.08 -6.95 6.79
N LYS A 32 3.90 -7.79 7.39
CA LYS A 32 4.89 -7.28 8.34
C LYS A 32 5.91 -6.39 7.64
N SER A 33 6.50 -6.88 6.56
CA SER A 33 7.52 -6.08 5.87
C SER A 33 6.92 -4.87 5.19
N ILE A 34 5.71 -4.98 4.66
CA ILE A 34 5.03 -3.82 4.08
C ILE A 34 4.79 -2.77 5.16
N GLY A 35 4.30 -3.19 6.33
CA GLY A 35 4.05 -2.25 7.41
C GLY A 35 5.32 -1.58 7.90
N GLU A 36 6.41 -2.32 8.00
CA GLU A 36 7.69 -1.75 8.40
C GLU A 36 8.19 -0.75 7.37
N PHE A 37 8.05 -1.07 6.10
CA PHE A 37 8.49 -0.19 5.03
C PHE A 37 7.70 1.11 5.03
N THR A 38 6.40 1.02 5.25
CA THR A 38 5.52 2.19 5.15
C THR A 38 5.34 2.91 6.48
N GLY A 39 5.77 2.30 7.59
CA GLY A 39 5.59 2.91 8.90
C GLY A 39 4.15 2.85 9.39
N THR A 40 3.36 1.88 8.93
CA THR A 40 1.98 1.77 9.36
C THR A 40 1.78 0.58 10.28
N THR A 41 0.72 0.64 11.08
CA THR A 41 0.37 -0.46 11.97
C THR A 41 -0.12 -1.65 11.17
N ARG A 42 -0.14 -2.81 11.80
CA ARG A 42 -0.58 -4.02 11.14
C ARG A 42 -2.01 -3.92 10.62
N SER A 43 -2.91 -3.39 11.42
CA SER A 43 -4.30 -3.30 10.99
C SER A 43 -4.49 -2.28 9.88
N THR A 44 -3.77 -1.17 9.93
CA THR A 44 -3.82 -0.19 8.84
C THR A 44 -3.25 -0.80 7.56
N THR A 45 -2.12 -1.48 7.67
CA THR A 45 -1.51 -2.15 6.53
C THR A 45 -2.47 -3.14 5.90
N HIS A 46 -3.10 -3.97 6.73
CA HIS A 46 -4.04 -4.97 6.23
C HIS A 46 -5.19 -4.32 5.49
N ARG A 47 -5.72 -3.23 6.04
CA ARG A 47 -6.83 -2.53 5.41
C ARG A 47 -6.45 -1.95 4.06
N LEU A 48 -5.28 -1.31 3.99
CA LEU A 48 -4.80 -0.73 2.74
C LEU A 48 -4.56 -1.81 1.70
N VAL A 49 -3.91 -2.90 2.11
CA VAL A 49 -3.61 -4.00 1.20
C VAL A 49 -4.91 -4.63 0.68
N THR A 50 -5.90 -4.80 1.56
CA THR A 50 -7.17 -5.39 1.15
C THR A 50 -7.84 -4.57 0.06
N VAL A 51 -7.88 -3.25 0.23
CA VAL A 51 -8.48 -2.38 -0.77
C VAL A 51 -7.71 -2.47 -2.09
N LEU A 52 -6.39 -2.47 -2.00
CA LEU A 52 -5.58 -2.51 -3.22
C LEU A 52 -5.75 -3.84 -3.96
N VAL A 53 -5.92 -4.94 -3.24
CA VAL A 53 -6.20 -6.22 -3.87
C VAL A 53 -7.57 -6.21 -4.53
N GLU A 54 -8.58 -5.66 -3.83
CA GLU A 54 -9.93 -5.56 -4.39
C GLU A 54 -9.95 -4.75 -5.67
N GLN A 55 -9.14 -3.70 -5.73
CA GLN A 55 -9.08 -2.82 -6.88
C GLN A 55 -8.08 -3.28 -7.92
N ARG A 56 -7.44 -4.42 -7.69
CA ARG A 56 -6.51 -5.07 -8.62
C ARG A 56 -5.20 -4.32 -8.81
N TYR A 57 -4.85 -3.46 -7.88
CA TYR A 57 -3.50 -2.88 -7.88
C TYR A 57 -2.49 -3.81 -7.26
N LEU A 58 -2.96 -4.72 -6.39
CA LEU A 58 -2.16 -5.79 -5.84
C LEU A 58 -2.88 -7.11 -6.08
N ARG A 59 -2.12 -8.20 -5.99
CA ARG A 59 -2.70 -9.54 -5.97
C ARG A 59 -1.96 -10.36 -4.93
N HIS A 60 -2.63 -11.37 -4.41
CA HIS A 60 -2.04 -12.26 -3.42
C HIS A 60 -1.77 -13.60 -4.07
N VAL A 61 -0.49 -13.97 -4.10
CA VAL A 61 -0.08 -15.26 -4.66
C VAL A 61 0.28 -16.15 -3.48
N PRO A 62 -0.38 -17.30 -3.31
CA PRO A 62 -0.26 -18.08 -2.08
C PRO A 62 1.16 -18.42 -1.66
N THR A 63 2.05 -18.67 -2.60
CA THR A 63 3.42 -19.03 -2.25
C THR A 63 4.38 -17.87 -2.27
N GLN A 64 3.98 -16.73 -2.83
CA GLN A 64 4.89 -15.60 -3.03
C GLN A 64 4.44 -14.33 -2.30
N GLY A 65 3.25 -14.36 -1.72
CA GLY A 65 2.74 -13.19 -1.01
C GLY A 65 2.15 -12.17 -1.95
N TYR A 66 2.21 -10.91 -1.53
CA TYR A 66 1.59 -9.83 -2.30
C TYR A 66 2.49 -9.40 -3.44
N GLN A 67 1.89 -9.25 -4.61
CA GLN A 67 2.59 -8.86 -5.83
C GLN A 67 1.82 -7.71 -6.48
N LEU A 68 2.48 -6.97 -7.35
CA LEU A 68 1.79 -5.94 -8.12
C LEU A 68 0.77 -6.58 -9.04
N GLY A 69 -0.39 -5.95 -9.12
CA GLY A 69 -1.51 -6.52 -9.85
C GLY A 69 -1.63 -6.02 -11.27
N ALA A 70 -2.73 -6.43 -11.92
CA ALA A 70 -2.92 -6.16 -13.34
C ALA A 70 -3.16 -4.69 -13.65
N LYS A 71 -3.61 -3.90 -12.66
CA LYS A 71 -3.85 -2.48 -12.90
C LYS A 71 -2.57 -1.67 -13.02
N LEU A 72 -1.47 -2.24 -12.65
CA LEU A 72 -0.18 -1.61 -12.80
C LEU A 72 0.58 -2.22 -13.95
#